data_de548b553c88edd0968661bd8d538b70
#
_entry.id   de548b553c88edd0968661bd8d538b70
#
_cell.length_a   1.000
_cell.length_b   1.000
_cell.length_c   1.000
_cell.angle_alpha   90.00
_cell.angle_beta   90.00
_cell.angle_gamma   90.00
#
_symmetry.space_group_name_H-M   'P 1'
#
loop_
_entity.id
_entity.type
_entity.pdbx_description
1 polymer ?
#
loop_
_entity_poly.entity_id
_entity_poly.type
_entity_poly.pdbx_seq_one_letter_code
_entity_poly.pdbx_strand_id
1 'polypeptide(L)' 'MKMNDYKTRLLSEYKELVDRISKLRVFLNKWDNGQLSFVPKPSRAIYSKQLEAMCTYKMCLESRMLTDKISFKEVENV' A
#
# COMPACT_ATOMS: atom_id res chain seq x y z
N MET A 1 -2.48 -0.69 26.68
CA MET A 1 -2.42 -0.79 26.03
C MET A 1 -2.08 -1.06 25.37
N LYS A 2 -2.25 -1.26 25.21
CA LYS A 2 -1.29 -1.36 24.44
C LYS A 2 -1.30 -2.37 23.36
N MET A 3 -1.83 -3.61 23.58
CA MET A 3 -2.10 -4.53 22.48
C MET A 3 -3.04 -3.89 21.47
N ASN A 4 -4.08 -3.20 21.96
CA ASN A 4 -5.01 -2.51 21.07
C ASN A 4 -4.35 -1.42 20.27
N ASP A 5 -3.43 -0.69 20.90
CA ASP A 5 -2.71 0.37 20.19
C ASP A 5 -1.84 -0.19 19.07
N TYR A 6 -1.14 -1.27 19.34
CA TYR A 6 -0.33 -1.93 18.33
C TYR A 6 -1.18 -2.44 17.18
N LYS A 7 -2.27 -3.11 17.51
CA LYS A 7 -3.18 -3.65 16.50
C LYS A 7 -3.75 -2.54 15.64
N THR A 8 -4.22 -1.46 16.28
CA THR A 8 -4.81 -0.34 15.56
C THR A 8 -3.80 0.30 14.63
N ARG A 9 -2.57 0.49 15.09
CA ARG A 9 -1.52 1.08 14.26
C ARG A 9 -1.19 0.18 13.07
N LEU A 10 -1.11 -1.13 13.30
CA LEU A 10 -0.79 -2.06 12.22
C LEU A 10 -1.90 -2.05 11.16
N LEU A 11 -3.15 -2.07 11.59
CA LEU A 11 -4.28 -2.03 10.66
C LEU A 11 -4.32 -0.72 9.88
N SER A 12 -4.06 0.40 10.55
CA SER A 12 -4.04 1.70 9.89
C SER A 12 -2.90 1.77 8.87
N GLU A 13 -1.74 1.28 9.24
CA GLU A 13 -0.58 1.26 8.35
C GLU A 13 -0.88 0.41 7.11
N TYR A 14 -1.47 -0.75 7.32
CA TYR A 14 -1.83 -1.64 6.23
C TYR A 14 -2.86 -0.97 5.30
N LYS A 15 -3.90 -0.40 5.88
CA LYS A 15 -4.95 0.25 5.10
C LYS A 15 -4.39 1.40 4.27
N GLU A 16 -3.54 2.22 4.87
CA GLU A 16 -2.92 3.33 4.15
C GLU A 16 -2.03 2.85 3.02
N LEU A 17 -1.26 1.79 3.26
CA LEU A 17 -0.37 1.27 2.25
C LEU A 17 -1.15 0.70 1.08
N VAL A 18 -2.21 -0.06 1.36
CA VAL A 18 -3.07 -0.61 0.30
C VAL A 18 -3.67 0.52 -0.54
N ASP A 19 -4.11 1.60 0.12
CA ASP A 19 -4.66 2.74 -0.59
C ASP A 19 -3.61 3.42 -1.48
N ARG A 20 -2.40 3.59 -0.96
CA ARG A 20 -1.31 4.20 -1.73
C ARG A 20 -0.93 3.34 -2.93
N ILE A 21 -0.88 2.02 -2.75
CA ILE A 21 -0.60 1.10 -3.85
C ILE A 21 -1.66 1.25 -4.93
N SER A 22 -2.92 1.28 -4.54
CA SER A 22 -4.03 1.42 -5.46
C SER A 22 -3.93 2.72 -6.27
N LYS A 23 -3.65 3.82 -5.58
CA LYS A 23 -3.52 5.12 -6.24
C LYS A 23 -2.34 5.15 -7.20
N LEU A 24 -1.24 4.54 -6.81
CA LEU A 24 -0.07 4.48 -7.69
C LEU A 24 -0.37 3.65 -8.93
N ARG A 25 -1.06 2.52 -8.77
CA ARG A 25 -1.43 1.69 -9.92
C ARG A 25 -2.32 2.46 -10.90
N VAL A 26 -3.28 3.22 -10.38
CA VAL A 26 -4.15 4.05 -11.22
C VAL A 26 -3.32 5.09 -11.98
N PHE A 27 -2.41 5.76 -11.28
CA PHE A 27 -1.53 6.75 -11.88
C PHE A 27 -0.68 6.14 -13.00
N LEU A 28 -0.09 4.99 -12.74
CA LEU A 28 0.77 4.33 -13.73
C LEU A 28 -0.03 3.82 -14.92
N ASN A 29 -1.26 3.37 -14.67
CA ASN A 29 -2.14 2.95 -15.75
C ASN A 29 -2.46 4.12 -16.69
N LYS A 30 -2.75 5.28 -16.12
CA LYS A 30 -3.01 6.47 -16.92
C LYS A 30 -1.77 6.87 -17.71
N TRP A 31 -0.62 6.78 -17.08
CA TRP A 31 0.65 7.09 -17.74
C TRP A 31 0.84 6.18 -18.96
N ASP A 32 0.71 4.88 -18.75
CA ASP A 32 0.94 3.91 -19.81
C ASP A 32 -0.07 4.04 -20.96
N ASN A 33 -1.23 4.60 -20.67
CA ASN A 33 -2.27 4.83 -21.70
C ASN A 33 -2.24 6.24 -22.28
N GLY A 34 -1.22 7.02 -21.95
CA GLY A 34 -1.09 8.38 -22.47
C GLY A 34 -2.15 9.35 -21.96
N GLN A 35 -2.69 9.09 -20.77
CA GLN A 35 -3.79 9.89 -20.24
C GLN A 35 -3.36 10.93 -19.21
N LEU A 36 -2.05 11.05 -18.96
CA LEU A 36 -1.59 12.08 -18.04
C LEU A 36 -1.56 13.43 -18.73
N SER A 37 -1.90 14.48 -17.99
CA SER A 37 -1.88 15.85 -18.50
C SER A 37 -0.49 16.48 -18.39
N PHE A 38 0.49 15.76 -17.86
CA PHE A 38 1.85 16.24 -17.66
C PHE A 38 2.82 15.08 -17.80
N VAL A 39 4.10 15.40 -17.94
CA VAL A 39 5.16 14.39 -18.01
C VAL A 39 5.86 14.35 -16.66
N PRO A 40 5.75 13.23 -15.91
CA PRO A 40 6.45 13.13 -14.63
C PRO A 40 7.97 13.24 -14.83
N LYS A 41 8.64 13.91 -13.91
CA LYS A 41 10.10 14.08 -14.01
C LYS A 41 10.86 12.77 -13.74
N PRO A 42 10.52 12.00 -12.70
CA PRO A 42 11.19 10.71 -12.50
C PRO A 42 10.82 9.75 -13.63
N SER A 43 11.71 8.81 -13.90
CA SER A 43 11.45 7.84 -14.96
C SER A 43 10.36 6.86 -14.54
N ARG A 44 9.71 6.26 -15.54
CA ARG A 44 8.69 5.24 -15.30
C ARG A 44 9.26 4.07 -14.50
N ALA A 45 10.54 3.74 -14.74
CA ALA A 45 11.20 2.63 -14.06
C ALA A 45 11.32 2.88 -12.55
N ILE A 46 11.54 4.12 -12.14
CA ILE A 46 11.63 4.46 -10.72
C ILE A 46 10.29 4.18 -10.04
N TYR A 47 9.20 4.55 -10.70
CA TYR A 47 7.87 4.29 -10.15
C TYR A 47 7.56 2.81 -10.10
N SER A 48 8.03 2.04 -11.09
CA SER A 48 7.87 0.59 -11.06
C SER A 48 8.57 -0.02 -9.85
N LYS A 49 9.78 0.45 -9.56
CA LYS A 49 10.53 -0.03 -8.39
C LYS A 49 9.83 0.36 -7.11
N GLN A 50 9.28 1.56 -7.06
CA GLN A 50 8.54 2.00 -5.88
C GLN A 50 7.32 1.12 -5.64
N LEU A 51 6.56 0.82 -6.69
CA LEU A 51 5.40 -0.05 -6.57
C LEU A 51 5.80 -1.43 -6.08
N GLU A 52 6.88 -1.97 -6.63
CA GLU A 52 7.39 -3.29 -6.23
C GLU A 52 7.75 -3.29 -4.74
N ALA A 53 8.45 -2.25 -4.28
CA ALA A 53 8.84 -2.13 -2.88
C ALA A 53 7.62 -2.03 -1.97
N MET A 54 6.61 -1.28 -2.41
CA MET A 54 5.37 -1.13 -1.64
C MET A 54 4.64 -2.45 -1.53
N CYS A 55 4.62 -3.24 -2.60
CA CYS A 55 3.96 -4.55 -2.56
C CYS A 55 4.72 -5.51 -1.64
N THR A 56 6.05 -5.46 -1.63
CA THR A 56 6.84 -6.27 -0.73
C THR A 56 6.56 -5.88 0.72
N TYR A 57 6.49 -4.58 0.99
CA TYR A 57 6.16 -4.08 2.32
C TYR A 57 4.77 -4.56 2.74
N LYS A 58 3.80 -4.49 1.82
CA LYS A 58 2.44 -4.97 2.09
C LYS A 58 2.46 -6.44 2.52
N MET A 59 3.25 -7.26 1.83
CA MET A 59 3.37 -8.68 2.19
C MET A 59 3.93 -8.86 3.60
N CYS A 60 4.87 -8.01 3.99
CA CYS A 60 5.42 -8.06 5.34
C CYS A 60 4.35 -7.74 6.39
N LEU A 61 3.51 -6.73 6.11
CA LEU A 61 2.43 -6.40 7.03
C LEU A 61 1.42 -7.52 7.11
N GLU A 62 1.11 -8.16 5.98
CA GLU A 62 0.18 -9.29 5.98
C GLU A 62 0.73 -10.45 6.80
N SER A 63 2.02 -10.70 6.70
CA SER A 63 2.66 -11.75 7.51
C SER A 63 2.58 -11.43 9.00
N ARG A 64 2.78 -10.17 9.35
CA ARG A 64 2.66 -9.74 10.75
C ARG A 64 1.22 -9.92 11.23
N MET A 65 0.25 -9.56 10.40
CA MET A 65 -1.15 -9.72 10.76
C MET A 65 -1.50 -11.20 10.99
N LEU A 66 -1.01 -12.08 10.13
CA LEU A 66 -1.25 -13.50 10.31
C LEU A 66 -0.63 -14.02 11.61
N THR A 67 0.60 -13.60 11.89
CA THR A 67 1.30 -13.99 13.11
C THR A 67 0.55 -13.53 14.36
N ASP A 68 0.01 -12.32 14.30
CA ASP A 68 -0.71 -11.72 15.41
C ASP A 68 -2.19 -12.11 15.43
N LYS A 69 -2.61 -12.97 14.49
CA LYS A 69 -3.98 -13.45 14.38
C LYS A 69 -4.98 -12.32 14.19
N ILE A 70 -4.59 -11.32 13.42
CA ILE A 70 -5.45 -10.19 13.09
C ILE A 70 -6.10 -10.46 11.74
N SER A 71 -7.43 -10.37 11.71
CA SER A 71 -8.18 -10.63 10.48
C SER A 71 -8.08 -9.44 9.52
N PHE A 72 -7.95 -9.74 8.23
CA PHE A 72 -7.96 -8.68 7.20
C PHE A 72 -9.30 -7.95 7.17
N LYS A 73 -10.37 -8.59 7.65
CA LYS A 73 -11.67 -7.93 7.71
C LYS A 73 -11.68 -6.77 8.69
N GLU A 74 -10.79 -6.77 9.67
CA GLU A 74 -10.73 -5.71 10.66
C GLU A 74 -10.22 -4.40 10.06
N VAL A 75 -9.58 -4.46 8.88
CA VAL A 75 -9.10 -3.26 8.19
C VAL A 75 -10.26 -2.32 7.87
N GLU A 76 -11.41 -2.86 7.56
CA GLU A 76 -12.57 -2.05 7.21
C GLU A 76 -13.10 -1.22 8.36
N ASN A 77 -12.72 -1.55 9.58
CA ASN A 77 -13.17 -0.86 10.78
C ASN A 77 -12.19 0.19 11.29
N VAL A 78 -11.16 0.44 10.52
CA VAL A 78 -10.10 1.39 10.92
C VAL A 78 -10.26 2.73 10.24
#